data_b079051471d094a161c27d6f8d3bc121
#
_entry.id   b079051471d094a161c27d6f8d3bc121
#
_cell.length_a   1.000
_cell.length_b   1.000
_cell.length_c   1.000
_cell.angle_alpha   90.00
_cell.angle_beta   90.00
_cell.angle_gamma   90.00
#
_symmetry.space_group_name_H-M   'P 1'
#
loop_
_entity.id
_entity.type
_entity.pdbx_description
1 polymer ?
#
loop_
_entity_poly.entity_id
_entity_poly.type
_entity_poly.pdbx_seq_one_letter_code
_entity_poly.pdbx_strand_id
1 'polypeptide(L)'
;MYFVVRLLLVIVFIFSMGGAASSADAVEKAYEWLKSQQVPNSVVTYPVMKRRHLVLSFELNRDNPLNENDKSFQYVFSRSSLYDNALAIIAFVMMGDFKRASQIIESLYRNIDEKGFLWFTYNTHNNWPDETDTSWAISRNGASAWAGYAILFYIQAKLQNENLKIDRNNVLNDPELKDYLELCSLIADHILTWQIQDKKDNRYGLIIGGLNRLELVYDEDKNSVYEKFLEGPTPWVSVEHNIDTYFFLRDLAKIAQNKKYEDAATTLKEALLKKAWNHELSQFARGVREKEQDTALALDCASWGSLFALAVGDRDKAVKAYETSEKYKIVQDKEKNIYGYKPYLSGLVYEEQSDVNTYYFPRNPHVSWKDFDMIWPEGSLGVAFSALKLGDSKKVENILEAMKNFQAPSGGILYASRDVPYQFSTSPSVAGTAWFIMVAQSLKNENMRNLFWGED
;
A
#
# COMPACT_ATOMS: atom_id res chain seq x y z
N MET A 1 -33.00 37.60 39.14
CA MET A 1 -31.60 37.19 39.33
C MET A 1 -31.36 35.66 39.29
N TYR A 2 -32.36 34.84 39.56
CA TYR A 2 -32.24 33.37 39.54
C TYR A 2 -32.38 32.70 38.15
N PHE A 3 -32.91 33.39 37.16
CA PHE A 3 -33.14 32.82 35.81
C PHE A 3 -31.93 32.96 34.90
N VAL A 4 -31.08 33.95 35.13
CA VAL A 4 -29.87 34.20 34.30
C VAL A 4 -28.71 33.24 34.68
N VAL A 5 -28.64 32.81 35.94
CA VAL A 5 -27.60 31.90 36.42
C VAL A 5 -27.81 30.46 35.93
N ARG A 6 -29.06 30.02 35.72
CA ARG A 6 -29.33 28.67 35.16
C ARG A 6 -29.08 28.57 33.64
N LEU A 7 -29.20 29.67 32.91
CA LEU A 7 -28.93 29.68 31.48
C LEU A 7 -27.40 29.66 31.17
N LEU A 8 -26.61 30.31 32.02
CA LEU A 8 -25.14 30.32 31.91
C LEU A 8 -24.52 28.95 32.25
N LEU A 9 -25.08 28.19 33.19
CA LEU A 9 -24.62 26.85 33.53
C LEU A 9 -24.94 25.82 32.46
N VAL A 10 -26.01 25.96 31.69
CA VAL A 10 -26.34 25.08 30.56
C VAL A 10 -25.48 25.37 29.34
N ILE A 11 -25.12 26.64 29.11
CA ILE A 11 -24.25 27.02 27.98
C ILE A 11 -22.79 26.57 28.22
N VAL A 12 -22.29 26.59 29.45
CA VAL A 12 -20.95 26.11 29.81
C VAL A 12 -20.86 24.58 29.70
N PHE A 13 -21.94 23.83 29.90
CA PHE A 13 -21.96 22.38 29.75
C PHE A 13 -22.05 21.92 28.27
N ILE A 14 -22.56 22.76 27.37
CA ILE A 14 -22.63 22.43 25.93
C ILE A 14 -21.27 22.70 25.22
N PHE A 15 -20.44 23.62 25.74
CA PHE A 15 -19.11 23.89 25.18
C PHE A 15 -17.98 22.98 25.72
N SER A 16 -18.22 22.15 26.73
CA SER A 16 -17.22 21.21 27.26
C SER A 16 -17.35 19.78 26.73
N MET A 17 -18.29 19.52 25.80
CA MET A 17 -18.41 18.22 25.10
C MET A 17 -17.83 18.24 23.69
N GLY A 18 -16.86 19.08 23.43
CA GLY A 18 -15.91 18.92 22.33
C GLY A 18 -14.86 17.88 22.73
N GLY A 19 -15.31 16.69 23.13
CA GLY A 19 -14.44 15.56 23.40
C GLY A 19 -13.75 15.13 22.11
N ALA A 20 -12.44 14.91 22.18
CA ALA A 20 -11.70 14.27 21.11
C ALA A 20 -12.48 13.03 20.64
N ALA A 21 -12.80 12.96 19.35
CA ALA A 21 -13.49 11.81 18.76
C ALA A 21 -12.76 10.52 19.20
N SER A 22 -13.50 9.55 19.70
CA SER A 22 -12.89 8.29 20.15
C SER A 22 -12.16 7.65 18.98
N SER A 23 -11.17 6.81 19.26
CA SER A 23 -10.46 6.07 18.18
C SER A 23 -11.41 5.19 17.38
N ALA A 24 -12.51 4.74 17.98
CA ALA A 24 -13.57 3.99 17.30
C ALA A 24 -14.31 4.86 16.27
N ASP A 25 -14.61 6.13 16.61
CA ASP A 25 -15.25 7.07 15.68
C ASP A 25 -14.37 7.40 14.47
N ALA A 26 -13.05 7.56 14.66
CA ALA A 26 -12.11 7.82 13.55
C ALA A 26 -12.02 6.63 12.59
N VAL A 27 -11.99 5.39 13.10
CA VAL A 27 -11.97 4.17 12.28
C VAL A 27 -13.28 4.02 11.52
N GLU A 28 -14.42 4.28 12.16
CA GLU A 28 -15.73 4.22 11.49
C GLU A 28 -15.84 5.25 10.36
N LYS A 29 -15.39 6.49 10.59
CA LYS A 29 -15.32 7.51 9.52
C LYS A 29 -14.41 7.09 8.37
N ALA A 30 -13.25 6.50 8.66
CA ALA A 30 -12.34 5.98 7.65
C ALA A 30 -13.00 4.85 6.83
N TYR A 31 -13.73 3.96 7.50
CA TYR A 31 -14.46 2.88 6.85
C TYR A 31 -15.62 3.39 5.97
N GLU A 32 -16.42 4.36 6.46
CA GLU A 32 -17.49 4.98 5.66
C GLU A 32 -16.92 5.68 4.42
N TRP A 33 -15.78 6.38 4.58
CA TRP A 33 -15.08 6.98 3.45
C TRP A 33 -14.60 5.90 2.45
N LEU A 34 -13.98 4.82 2.93
CA LEU A 34 -13.51 3.74 2.06
C LEU A 34 -14.67 3.11 1.25
N LYS A 35 -15.83 2.93 1.87
CA LYS A 35 -17.05 2.47 1.18
C LYS A 35 -17.47 3.43 0.07
N SER A 36 -17.33 4.73 0.30
CA SER A 36 -17.71 5.75 -0.68
C SER A 36 -16.79 5.79 -1.92
N GLN A 37 -15.57 5.23 -1.82
CA GLN A 37 -14.65 5.11 -2.95
C GLN A 37 -14.99 3.95 -3.89
N GLN A 38 -15.80 2.99 -3.47
CA GLN A 38 -16.17 1.85 -4.32
C GLN A 38 -17.14 2.28 -5.43
N VAL A 39 -16.78 2.05 -6.68
CA VAL A 39 -17.60 2.44 -7.84
C VAL A 39 -18.75 1.45 -8.08
N PRO A 40 -19.95 1.91 -8.50
CA PRO A 40 -20.32 3.30 -8.79
C PRO A 40 -20.39 4.14 -7.50
N ASN A 41 -19.92 5.37 -7.60
CA ASN A 41 -19.98 6.36 -6.53
C ASN A 41 -20.43 7.73 -7.06
N SER A 42 -20.37 8.77 -6.26
CA SER A 42 -20.81 10.11 -6.67
C SER A 42 -20.00 10.74 -7.81
N VAL A 43 -18.79 10.24 -8.05
CA VAL A 43 -17.87 10.74 -9.10
C VAL A 43 -18.02 9.90 -10.36
N VAL A 44 -17.99 8.56 -10.23
CA VAL A 44 -18.08 7.61 -11.35
C VAL A 44 -19.33 6.76 -11.17
N THR A 45 -20.47 7.28 -11.63
CA THR A 45 -21.78 6.61 -11.49
C THR A 45 -22.04 5.56 -12.55
N TYR A 46 -21.44 5.71 -13.73
CA TYR A 46 -21.60 4.80 -14.88
C TYR A 46 -20.24 4.24 -15.33
N PRO A 47 -19.61 3.40 -14.49
CA PRO A 47 -18.31 2.82 -14.82
C PRO A 47 -18.43 1.77 -15.92
N VAL A 48 -17.30 1.51 -16.58
CA VAL A 48 -17.18 0.32 -17.43
C VAL A 48 -17.51 -0.93 -16.61
N MET A 49 -18.37 -1.80 -17.11
CA MET A 49 -18.92 -2.93 -16.33
C MET A 49 -17.86 -3.84 -15.71
N LYS A 50 -16.75 -4.09 -16.42
CA LYS A 50 -15.63 -4.89 -15.88
C LYS A 50 -14.98 -4.27 -14.66
N ARG A 51 -15.06 -2.94 -14.49
CA ARG A 51 -14.40 -2.18 -13.43
C ARG A 51 -15.35 -1.69 -12.33
N ARG A 52 -16.62 -2.07 -12.46
CA ARG A 52 -17.59 -1.85 -11.41
C ARG A 52 -17.12 -2.55 -10.13
N HIS A 53 -17.20 -1.87 -9.02
CA HIS A 53 -16.79 -2.25 -7.68
C HIS A 53 -15.29 -2.12 -7.35
N LEU A 54 -14.43 -1.77 -8.30
CA LEU A 54 -13.10 -1.29 -7.94
C LEU A 54 -13.22 -0.01 -7.08
N VAL A 55 -12.17 0.35 -6.36
CA VAL A 55 -12.14 1.58 -5.56
C VAL A 55 -11.39 2.69 -6.28
N LEU A 56 -11.84 3.93 -6.16
CA LEU A 56 -11.05 5.10 -6.57
C LEU A 56 -9.91 5.30 -5.57
N SER A 57 -8.70 5.44 -6.08
CA SER A 57 -7.48 5.57 -5.28
C SER A 57 -7.44 6.82 -4.41
N PHE A 58 -8.06 7.92 -4.89
CA PHE A 58 -8.02 9.22 -4.24
C PHE A 58 -9.39 9.90 -4.23
N GLU A 59 -9.63 10.77 -3.25
CA GLU A 59 -10.75 11.70 -3.25
C GLU A 59 -10.31 13.00 -3.90
N LEU A 60 -11.14 13.51 -4.83
CA LEU A 60 -10.97 14.87 -5.34
C LEU A 60 -11.24 15.89 -4.24
N ASN A 61 -10.34 16.85 -4.07
CA ASN A 61 -10.54 17.96 -3.15
C ASN A 61 -11.66 18.87 -3.67
N ARG A 62 -12.79 18.88 -2.98
CA ARG A 62 -13.97 19.68 -3.36
C ARG A 62 -13.78 21.17 -3.14
N ASP A 63 -12.92 21.54 -2.18
CA ASP A 63 -12.64 22.95 -1.85
C ASP A 63 -11.63 23.59 -2.80
N ASN A 64 -10.85 22.78 -3.49
CA ASN A 64 -9.94 23.20 -4.56
C ASN A 64 -10.13 22.25 -5.76
N PRO A 65 -11.27 22.35 -6.47
CA PRO A 65 -11.54 21.47 -7.59
C PRO A 65 -10.46 21.70 -8.66
N LEU A 66 -9.73 20.63 -8.97
CA LEU A 66 -8.81 20.65 -10.10
C LEU A 66 -9.60 21.02 -11.36
N ASN A 67 -8.99 21.87 -12.20
CA ASN A 67 -9.57 22.18 -13.50
C ASN A 67 -9.64 20.88 -14.33
N GLU A 68 -10.77 20.61 -14.97
CA GLU A 68 -10.97 19.43 -15.83
C GLU A 68 -9.91 19.30 -16.94
N ASN A 69 -9.27 20.39 -17.31
CA ASN A 69 -8.16 20.41 -18.25
C ASN A 69 -6.79 20.22 -17.60
N ASP A 70 -6.73 20.11 -16.25
CA ASP A 70 -5.50 19.84 -15.54
C ASP A 70 -5.19 18.34 -15.61
N LYS A 71 -3.94 17.99 -15.94
CA LYS A 71 -3.49 16.59 -15.93
C LYS A 71 -3.64 15.94 -14.55
N SER A 72 -3.51 16.72 -13.47
CA SER A 72 -3.72 16.24 -12.12
C SER A 72 -5.17 15.84 -11.86
N PHE A 73 -6.15 16.56 -12.44
CA PHE A 73 -7.55 16.17 -12.38
C PHE A 73 -7.78 14.79 -13.04
N GLN A 74 -7.28 14.62 -14.26
CA GLN A 74 -7.40 13.36 -14.99
C GLN A 74 -6.75 12.21 -14.22
N TYR A 75 -5.62 12.46 -13.56
CA TYR A 75 -4.89 11.48 -12.77
C TYR A 75 -5.68 10.97 -11.55
N VAL A 76 -6.42 11.81 -10.85
CA VAL A 76 -7.15 11.41 -9.62
C VAL A 76 -8.61 11.08 -9.85
N PHE A 77 -9.22 11.59 -10.92
CA PHE A 77 -10.67 11.54 -11.15
C PHE A 77 -11.25 10.12 -11.21
N SER A 78 -10.62 9.23 -11.96
CA SER A 78 -11.14 7.88 -12.23
C SER A 78 -10.11 6.77 -12.00
N ARG A 79 -8.96 7.12 -11.43
CA ARG A 79 -7.86 6.19 -11.18
C ARG A 79 -8.20 5.18 -10.11
N SER A 80 -7.94 3.91 -10.40
CA SER A 80 -8.06 2.78 -9.51
C SER A 80 -6.78 1.95 -9.55
N SER A 81 -5.92 2.12 -8.56
CA SER A 81 -4.68 1.34 -8.43
C SER A 81 -4.99 -0.09 -8.01
N LEU A 82 -4.28 -1.06 -8.56
CA LEU A 82 -4.38 -2.46 -8.15
C LEU A 82 -4.01 -2.65 -6.68
N TYR A 83 -2.99 -1.93 -6.22
CA TYR A 83 -2.57 -1.93 -4.82
C TYR A 83 -3.68 -1.43 -3.88
N ASP A 84 -4.33 -0.31 -4.22
CA ASP A 84 -5.42 0.23 -3.42
C ASP A 84 -6.62 -0.72 -3.34
N ASN A 85 -6.93 -1.41 -4.44
CA ASN A 85 -7.96 -2.44 -4.44
C ASN A 85 -7.61 -3.61 -3.50
N ALA A 86 -6.36 -4.04 -3.48
CA ALA A 86 -5.89 -5.08 -2.57
C ALA A 86 -6.00 -4.65 -1.10
N LEU A 87 -5.58 -3.44 -0.77
CA LEU A 87 -5.72 -2.89 0.57
C LEU A 87 -7.18 -2.73 0.99
N ALA A 88 -8.05 -2.30 0.07
CA ALA A 88 -9.49 -2.18 0.34
C ALA A 88 -10.13 -3.55 0.63
N ILE A 89 -9.76 -4.61 -0.09
CA ILE A 89 -10.20 -5.99 0.21
C ILE A 89 -9.86 -6.35 1.65
N ILE A 90 -8.61 -6.16 2.06
CA ILE A 90 -8.14 -6.51 3.40
C ILE A 90 -8.86 -5.67 4.47
N ALA A 91 -8.97 -4.36 4.26
CA ALA A 91 -9.65 -3.46 5.19
C ALA A 91 -11.14 -3.81 5.34
N PHE A 92 -11.86 -4.10 4.24
CA PHE A 92 -13.25 -4.56 4.31
C PHE A 92 -13.39 -5.88 5.05
N VAL A 93 -12.51 -6.85 4.81
CA VAL A 93 -12.49 -8.13 5.54
C VAL A 93 -12.28 -7.91 7.03
N MET A 94 -11.32 -7.06 7.41
CA MET A 94 -11.04 -6.74 8.82
C MET A 94 -12.22 -6.01 9.51
N MET A 95 -13.05 -5.30 8.73
CA MET A 95 -14.30 -4.69 9.20
C MET A 95 -15.51 -5.64 9.14
N GLY A 96 -15.32 -6.89 8.70
CA GLY A 96 -16.39 -7.89 8.56
C GLY A 96 -17.25 -7.73 7.30
N ASP A 97 -16.89 -6.84 6.38
CA ASP A 97 -17.64 -6.59 5.13
C ASP A 97 -17.13 -7.46 3.98
N PHE A 98 -17.31 -8.77 4.13
CA PHE A 98 -16.95 -9.75 3.10
C PHE A 98 -17.63 -9.49 1.76
N LYS A 99 -18.84 -8.91 1.77
CA LYS A 99 -19.58 -8.60 0.55
C LYS A 99 -18.86 -7.57 -0.32
N ARG A 100 -18.37 -6.48 0.27
CA ARG A 100 -17.63 -5.47 -0.48
C ARG A 100 -16.28 -5.97 -0.94
N ALA A 101 -15.61 -6.76 -0.11
CA ALA A 101 -14.36 -7.41 -0.46
C ALA A 101 -14.53 -8.35 -1.67
N SER A 102 -15.54 -9.25 -1.65
CA SER A 102 -15.80 -10.16 -2.78
C SER A 102 -16.15 -9.42 -4.08
N GLN A 103 -16.89 -8.31 -3.99
CA GLN A 103 -17.20 -7.49 -5.16
C GLN A 103 -15.95 -6.92 -5.85
N ILE A 104 -14.92 -6.54 -5.08
CA ILE A 104 -13.63 -6.12 -5.67
C ILE A 104 -12.92 -7.33 -6.29
N ILE A 105 -12.87 -8.47 -5.60
CA ILE A 105 -12.24 -9.70 -6.12
C ILE A 105 -12.88 -10.11 -7.46
N GLU A 106 -14.20 -10.09 -7.54
CA GLU A 106 -14.92 -10.36 -8.79
C GLU A 106 -14.57 -9.36 -9.91
N SER A 107 -14.32 -8.08 -9.54
CA SER A 107 -13.83 -7.11 -10.52
C SER A 107 -12.43 -7.44 -11.01
N LEU A 108 -11.53 -7.85 -10.14
CA LEU A 108 -10.20 -8.29 -10.53
C LEU A 108 -10.29 -9.53 -11.44
N TYR A 109 -11.16 -10.48 -11.10
CA TYR A 109 -11.42 -11.67 -11.93
C TYR A 109 -11.90 -11.30 -13.36
N ARG A 110 -12.74 -10.28 -13.51
CA ARG A 110 -13.18 -9.79 -14.82
C ARG A 110 -12.12 -9.03 -15.62
N ASN A 111 -11.09 -8.52 -14.96
CA ASN A 111 -10.04 -7.69 -15.56
C ASN A 111 -8.72 -8.42 -15.79
N ILE A 112 -8.52 -9.60 -15.17
CA ILE A 112 -7.34 -10.42 -15.41
C ILE A 112 -7.40 -11.04 -16.81
N ASP A 113 -6.26 -11.16 -17.47
CA ASP A 113 -6.18 -11.89 -18.72
C ASP A 113 -5.89 -13.39 -18.49
N GLU A 114 -5.93 -14.17 -19.55
CA GLU A 114 -5.67 -15.61 -19.53
C GLU A 114 -4.26 -16.01 -19.09
N LYS A 115 -3.32 -15.04 -19.05
CA LYS A 115 -1.92 -15.23 -18.61
C LYS A 115 -1.69 -14.78 -17.16
N GLY A 116 -2.73 -14.32 -16.47
CA GLY A 116 -2.61 -13.83 -15.11
C GLY A 116 -2.12 -12.38 -15.00
N PHE A 117 -2.17 -11.64 -16.09
CA PHE A 117 -1.73 -10.25 -16.14
C PHE A 117 -2.82 -9.33 -15.61
N LEU A 118 -2.48 -8.53 -14.61
CA LEU A 118 -3.27 -7.41 -14.08
C LEU A 118 -2.53 -6.11 -14.35
N TRP A 119 -3.26 -5.09 -14.76
CA TRP A 119 -2.72 -3.74 -14.91
C TRP A 119 -2.39 -3.12 -13.54
N PHE A 120 -1.37 -2.30 -13.51
CA PHE A 120 -1.01 -1.56 -12.30
C PHE A 120 -2.09 -0.56 -11.89
N THR A 121 -2.70 0.10 -12.86
CA THR A 121 -3.82 1.03 -12.66
C THR A 121 -4.90 0.86 -13.72
N TYR A 122 -6.12 1.15 -13.33
CA TYR A 122 -7.31 1.10 -14.17
C TYR A 122 -8.00 2.46 -14.17
N ASN A 123 -8.49 2.87 -15.33
CA ASN A 123 -9.46 3.92 -15.42
C ASN A 123 -10.86 3.34 -15.23
N THR A 124 -11.61 3.80 -14.25
CA THR A 124 -12.95 3.25 -13.95
C THR A 124 -14.03 3.77 -14.89
N HIS A 125 -13.75 4.85 -15.63
CA HIS A 125 -14.69 5.51 -16.53
C HIS A 125 -14.66 4.94 -17.97
N ASN A 126 -13.52 4.41 -18.41
CA ASN A 126 -13.36 3.83 -19.75
C ASN A 126 -12.51 2.54 -19.69
N ASN A 127 -12.21 1.95 -20.86
CA ASN A 127 -11.45 0.70 -20.97
C ASN A 127 -9.92 0.88 -20.91
N TRP A 128 -9.44 2.08 -20.67
CA TRP A 128 -8.01 2.37 -20.67
C TRP A 128 -7.31 1.85 -19.41
N PRO A 129 -6.04 1.49 -19.51
CA PRO A 129 -5.26 1.09 -18.33
C PRO A 129 -5.03 2.26 -17.36
N ASP A 130 -4.84 3.46 -17.89
CA ASP A 130 -4.66 4.69 -17.14
C ASP A 130 -5.55 5.80 -17.71
N GLU A 131 -5.86 6.80 -16.91
CA GLU A 131 -6.69 7.95 -17.32
C GLU A 131 -5.95 8.95 -18.22
N THR A 132 -4.62 8.91 -18.26
CA THR A 132 -3.81 9.86 -19.01
C THR A 132 -3.52 9.46 -20.44
N ASP A 133 -3.38 8.15 -20.71
CA ASP A 133 -3.21 7.65 -22.07
C ASP A 133 -3.64 6.17 -22.19
N THR A 134 -4.02 5.82 -23.37
CA THR A 134 -4.84 4.67 -23.71
C THR A 134 -4.10 3.37 -23.91
N SER A 135 -2.84 3.43 -24.28
CA SER A 135 -2.07 2.24 -24.67
C SER A 135 -1.13 1.73 -23.60
N TRP A 136 -1.07 2.40 -22.46
CA TRP A 136 0.01 2.22 -21.49
C TRP A 136 -0.34 1.21 -20.40
N ALA A 137 -0.60 -0.01 -20.81
CA ALA A 137 -0.79 -1.12 -19.89
C ALA A 137 0.53 -1.48 -19.21
N ILE A 138 0.65 -1.12 -17.94
CA ILE A 138 1.81 -1.40 -17.10
C ILE A 138 1.42 -2.47 -16.09
N SER A 139 2.28 -3.47 -15.85
CA SER A 139 2.17 -4.37 -14.70
C SER A 139 3.30 -4.12 -13.72
N ARG A 140 2.96 -4.26 -12.43
CA ARG A 140 3.91 -4.23 -11.31
C ARG A 140 3.73 -5.50 -10.49
N ASN A 141 4.78 -6.31 -10.40
CA ASN A 141 4.72 -7.58 -9.69
C ASN A 141 4.37 -7.43 -8.21
N GLY A 142 4.84 -6.37 -7.54
CA GLY A 142 4.42 -6.06 -6.16
C GLY A 142 2.92 -5.82 -6.03
N ALA A 143 2.33 -4.99 -6.90
CA ALA A 143 0.89 -4.74 -6.89
C ALA A 143 0.08 -6.01 -7.21
N SER A 144 0.55 -6.84 -8.15
CA SER A 144 -0.08 -8.13 -8.45
C SER A 144 0.03 -9.10 -7.26
N ALA A 145 1.17 -9.11 -6.55
CA ALA A 145 1.35 -9.90 -5.34
C ALA A 145 0.40 -9.44 -4.22
N TRP A 146 0.21 -8.14 -4.04
CA TRP A 146 -0.78 -7.60 -3.10
C TRP A 146 -2.20 -8.03 -3.46
N ALA A 147 -2.57 -8.01 -4.75
CA ALA A 147 -3.89 -8.49 -5.18
C ALA A 147 -4.08 -9.98 -4.85
N GLY A 148 -3.11 -10.83 -5.20
CA GLY A 148 -3.14 -12.25 -4.85
C GLY A 148 -3.16 -12.48 -3.34
N TYR A 149 -2.36 -11.74 -2.58
CA TYR A 149 -2.33 -11.82 -1.13
C TYR A 149 -3.68 -11.42 -0.48
N ALA A 150 -4.28 -10.33 -0.95
CA ALA A 150 -5.57 -9.86 -0.45
C ALA A 150 -6.70 -10.90 -0.68
N ILE A 151 -6.68 -11.58 -1.83
CA ILE A 151 -7.62 -12.67 -2.11
C ILE A 151 -7.38 -13.86 -1.17
N LEU A 152 -6.13 -14.24 -0.92
CA LEU A 152 -5.80 -15.29 0.06
C LEU A 152 -6.22 -14.90 1.48
N PHE A 153 -6.02 -13.62 1.85
CA PHE A 153 -6.47 -13.10 3.14
C PHE A 153 -7.99 -13.21 3.30
N TYR A 154 -8.75 -12.89 2.24
CA TYR A 154 -10.20 -13.09 2.20
C TYR A 154 -10.56 -14.56 2.41
N ILE A 155 -9.95 -15.48 1.66
CA ILE A 155 -10.18 -16.93 1.77
C ILE A 155 -9.95 -17.41 3.22
N GLN A 156 -8.81 -17.05 3.79
CA GLN A 156 -8.43 -17.46 5.15
C GLN A 156 -9.38 -16.89 6.20
N ALA A 157 -9.70 -15.59 6.11
CA ALA A 157 -10.59 -14.93 7.05
C ALA A 157 -12.03 -15.46 6.96
N LYS A 158 -12.53 -15.79 5.76
CA LYS A 158 -13.86 -16.38 5.56
C LYS A 158 -13.94 -17.75 6.22
N LEU A 159 -12.97 -18.64 5.98
CA LEU A 159 -12.91 -19.95 6.64
C LEU A 159 -12.82 -19.82 8.16
N GLN A 160 -12.00 -18.89 8.66
CA GLN A 160 -11.87 -18.62 10.09
C GLN A 160 -13.20 -18.13 10.70
N ASN A 161 -13.90 -17.22 10.01
CA ASN A 161 -15.20 -16.71 10.44
C ASN A 161 -16.29 -17.80 10.50
N GLU A 162 -16.19 -18.80 9.64
CA GLU A 162 -17.04 -19.99 9.61
C GLU A 162 -16.57 -21.10 10.57
N ASN A 163 -15.52 -20.86 11.36
CA ASN A 163 -14.86 -21.83 12.24
C ASN A 163 -14.35 -23.08 11.51
N LEU A 164 -13.97 -22.92 10.25
CA LEU A 164 -13.39 -23.97 9.44
C LEU A 164 -11.86 -23.91 9.49
N LYS A 165 -11.22 -25.05 9.31
CA LYS A 165 -9.77 -25.12 9.18
C LYS A 165 -9.33 -24.46 7.86
N ILE A 166 -8.26 -23.66 7.93
CA ILE A 166 -7.63 -23.08 6.75
C ILE A 166 -6.81 -24.19 6.06
N ASP A 167 -7.45 -24.90 5.14
CA ASP A 167 -6.81 -25.93 4.33
C ASP A 167 -7.46 -26.04 2.95
N ARG A 168 -6.76 -26.74 2.06
CA ARG A 168 -7.18 -26.91 0.66
C ARG A 168 -8.55 -27.54 0.52
N ASN A 169 -8.89 -28.52 1.36
CA ASN A 169 -10.15 -29.26 1.22
C ASN A 169 -11.35 -28.33 1.49
N ASN A 170 -11.30 -27.53 2.55
CA ASN A 170 -12.35 -26.57 2.84
C ASN A 170 -12.49 -25.51 1.75
N VAL A 171 -11.38 -25.04 1.18
CA VAL A 171 -11.40 -24.12 0.03
C VAL A 171 -12.06 -24.76 -1.19
N LEU A 172 -11.72 -26.01 -1.53
CA LEU A 172 -12.26 -26.68 -2.71
C LEU A 172 -13.75 -27.10 -2.56
N ASN A 173 -14.25 -27.18 -1.35
CA ASN A 173 -15.64 -27.47 -1.06
C ASN A 173 -16.57 -26.25 -1.19
N ASP A 174 -16.03 -25.04 -1.18
CA ASP A 174 -16.75 -23.78 -1.44
C ASP A 174 -16.45 -23.33 -2.87
N PRO A 175 -17.45 -23.28 -3.78
CA PRO A 175 -17.23 -22.88 -5.17
C PRO A 175 -16.60 -21.49 -5.34
N GLU A 176 -17.02 -20.51 -4.53
CA GLU A 176 -16.46 -19.15 -4.56
C GLU A 176 -14.97 -19.15 -4.17
N LEU A 177 -14.64 -19.84 -3.07
CA LEU A 177 -13.25 -19.90 -2.60
C LEU A 177 -12.36 -20.69 -3.54
N LYS A 178 -12.90 -21.72 -4.20
CA LYS A 178 -12.19 -22.48 -5.23
C LYS A 178 -11.80 -21.58 -6.40
N ASP A 179 -12.76 -20.81 -6.95
CA ASP A 179 -12.51 -19.89 -8.06
C ASP A 179 -11.46 -18.82 -7.66
N TYR A 180 -11.52 -18.33 -6.42
CA TYR A 180 -10.55 -17.36 -5.90
C TYR A 180 -9.16 -17.98 -5.72
N LEU A 181 -9.04 -19.23 -5.32
CA LEU A 181 -7.74 -19.94 -5.26
C LEU A 181 -7.15 -20.15 -6.67
N GLU A 182 -7.99 -20.44 -7.66
CA GLU A 182 -7.56 -20.55 -9.05
C GLU A 182 -7.06 -19.20 -9.57
N LEU A 183 -7.76 -18.10 -9.23
CA LEU A 183 -7.32 -16.74 -9.55
C LEU A 183 -5.95 -16.42 -8.91
N CYS A 184 -5.74 -16.75 -7.64
CA CYS A 184 -4.44 -16.59 -6.99
C CYS A 184 -3.35 -17.39 -7.70
N SER A 185 -3.65 -18.62 -8.13
CA SER A 185 -2.70 -19.47 -8.84
C SER A 185 -2.31 -18.85 -10.19
N LEU A 186 -3.25 -18.28 -10.93
CA LEU A 186 -3.00 -17.61 -12.20
C LEU A 186 -2.11 -16.37 -12.02
N ILE A 187 -2.38 -15.55 -11.00
CA ILE A 187 -1.54 -14.38 -10.65
C ILE A 187 -0.12 -14.82 -10.27
N ALA A 188 0.01 -15.86 -9.45
CA ALA A 188 1.31 -16.37 -9.03
C ALA A 188 2.12 -16.91 -10.20
N ASP A 189 1.47 -17.65 -11.10
CA ASP A 189 2.11 -18.21 -12.28
C ASP A 189 2.65 -17.12 -13.19
N HIS A 190 1.89 -16.01 -13.35
CA HIS A 190 2.36 -14.84 -14.08
C HIS A 190 3.59 -14.21 -13.42
N ILE A 191 3.52 -13.94 -12.10
CA ILE A 191 4.63 -13.33 -11.36
C ILE A 191 5.90 -14.19 -11.47
N LEU A 192 5.77 -15.51 -11.39
CA LEU A 192 6.91 -16.43 -11.45
C LEU A 192 7.60 -16.46 -12.82
N THR A 193 6.95 -16.01 -13.90
CA THR A 193 7.64 -15.82 -15.19
C THR A 193 8.73 -14.76 -15.14
N TRP A 194 8.68 -13.87 -14.15
CA TRP A 194 9.63 -12.78 -13.93
C TRP A 194 10.68 -13.06 -12.86
N GLN A 195 10.68 -14.26 -12.25
CA GLN A 195 11.72 -14.66 -11.31
C GLN A 195 13.04 -14.95 -12.04
N ILE A 196 14.13 -14.34 -11.58
CA ILE A 196 15.45 -14.49 -12.19
C ILE A 196 16.00 -15.89 -11.90
N GLN A 197 16.18 -16.69 -12.96
CA GLN A 197 16.59 -18.10 -12.88
C GLN A 197 18.08 -18.33 -13.16
N ASP A 198 18.80 -17.35 -13.70
CA ASP A 198 20.23 -17.46 -13.92
C ASP A 198 21.00 -17.39 -12.59
N LYS A 199 21.59 -18.49 -12.18
CA LYS A 199 22.40 -18.60 -10.95
C LYS A 199 23.66 -17.73 -10.96
N LYS A 200 24.08 -17.25 -12.13
CA LYS A 200 25.23 -16.33 -12.26
C LYS A 200 24.82 -14.88 -12.03
N ASP A 201 23.55 -14.55 -12.15
CA ASP A 201 23.04 -13.22 -11.85
C ASP A 201 23.04 -12.99 -10.33
N ASN A 202 23.60 -11.86 -9.88
CA ASN A 202 23.57 -11.49 -8.48
C ASN A 202 22.16 -11.44 -7.91
N ARG A 203 21.16 -11.20 -8.76
CA ARG A 203 19.73 -11.11 -8.39
C ARG A 203 18.99 -12.47 -8.45
N TYR A 204 19.69 -13.59 -8.72
CA TYR A 204 19.08 -14.91 -8.78
C TYR A 204 18.08 -15.17 -7.64
N GLY A 205 16.90 -15.63 -7.98
CA GLY A 205 15.81 -15.91 -7.04
C GLY A 205 14.90 -14.70 -6.73
N LEU A 206 15.34 -13.48 -7.02
CA LEU A 206 14.51 -12.29 -6.91
C LEU A 206 13.64 -12.10 -8.17
N ILE A 207 12.61 -11.26 -8.04
CA ILE A 207 11.62 -11.00 -9.09
C ILE A 207 11.78 -9.55 -9.55
N ILE A 208 11.82 -9.34 -10.87
CA ILE A 208 11.92 -8.01 -11.47
C ILE A 208 10.60 -7.22 -11.33
N GLY A 209 10.64 -5.93 -11.67
CA GLY A 209 9.54 -4.99 -11.43
C GLY A 209 8.22 -5.30 -12.14
N GLY A 210 8.25 -6.01 -13.26
CA GLY A 210 7.07 -6.36 -14.07
C GLY A 210 7.23 -6.05 -15.54
N LEU A 211 6.16 -5.62 -16.19
CA LEU A 211 6.11 -5.33 -17.62
C LEU A 211 5.78 -3.86 -17.86
N ASN A 212 6.47 -3.29 -18.85
CA ASN A 212 6.35 -1.90 -19.29
C ASN A 212 6.62 -0.86 -18.21
N ARG A 213 6.96 0.35 -18.59
CA ARG A 213 7.14 1.45 -17.65
C ARG A 213 6.96 2.81 -18.32
N LEU A 214 6.58 3.78 -17.51
CA LEU A 214 6.63 5.19 -17.83
C LEU A 214 7.89 5.79 -17.22
N GLU A 215 8.57 6.62 -17.97
CA GLU A 215 9.65 7.46 -17.49
C GLU A 215 9.28 8.91 -17.73
N LEU A 216 9.41 9.76 -16.72
CA LEU A 216 9.32 11.21 -16.89
C LEU A 216 10.66 11.71 -17.42
N VAL A 217 10.62 12.33 -18.58
CA VAL A 217 11.80 12.89 -19.24
C VAL A 217 11.68 14.42 -19.24
N TYR A 218 12.72 15.09 -18.72
CA TYR A 218 12.79 16.54 -18.80
C TYR A 218 13.38 16.97 -20.14
N ASP A 219 12.62 17.79 -20.87
CA ASP A 219 13.02 18.42 -22.13
C ASP A 219 13.59 19.81 -21.80
N GLU A 220 14.90 19.96 -21.86
CA GLU A 220 15.59 21.22 -21.55
C GLU A 220 15.20 22.33 -22.51
N ASP A 221 15.01 22.00 -23.79
CA ASP A 221 14.68 23.00 -24.84
C ASP A 221 13.27 23.57 -24.62
N LYS A 222 12.34 22.77 -24.17
CA LYS A 222 10.95 23.15 -23.89
C LYS A 222 10.71 23.54 -22.43
N ASN A 223 11.69 23.32 -21.56
CA ASN A 223 11.57 23.50 -20.11
C ASN A 223 10.31 22.80 -19.57
N SER A 224 10.05 21.59 -20.02
CA SER A 224 8.86 20.81 -19.70
C SER A 224 9.19 19.34 -19.46
N VAL A 225 8.32 18.67 -18.69
CA VAL A 225 8.38 17.23 -18.50
C VAL A 225 7.36 16.55 -19.40
N TYR A 226 7.74 15.46 -20.02
CA TYR A 226 6.82 14.58 -20.74
C TYR A 226 7.00 13.13 -20.31
N GLU A 227 5.94 12.36 -20.43
CA GLU A 227 5.94 10.93 -20.15
C GLU A 227 6.40 10.15 -21.38
N LYS A 228 7.37 9.25 -21.17
CA LYS A 228 7.87 8.33 -22.19
C LYS A 228 7.50 6.91 -21.80
N PHE A 229 6.70 6.27 -22.63
CA PHE A 229 6.38 4.87 -22.48
C PHE A 229 7.50 3.98 -23.03
N LEU A 230 7.90 2.99 -22.24
CA LEU A 230 8.90 2.00 -22.60
C LEU A 230 8.32 0.59 -22.49
N GLU A 231 8.26 -0.09 -23.61
CA GLU A 231 7.80 -1.48 -23.68
C GLU A 231 8.88 -2.45 -23.19
N GLY A 232 8.43 -3.58 -22.68
CA GLY A 232 9.27 -4.70 -22.28
C GLY A 232 9.42 -4.86 -20.78
N PRO A 233 10.26 -5.82 -20.37
CA PRO A 233 10.50 -6.10 -18.95
C PRO A 233 11.01 -4.89 -18.20
N THR A 234 10.52 -4.69 -16.98
CA THR A 234 11.01 -3.67 -16.06
C THR A 234 12.16 -4.26 -15.25
N PRO A 235 13.43 -3.94 -15.56
CA PRO A 235 14.57 -4.76 -15.13
C PRO A 235 14.99 -4.55 -13.67
N TRP A 236 14.51 -3.50 -13.01
CA TRP A 236 14.87 -3.26 -11.62
C TRP A 236 14.22 -4.28 -10.67
N VAL A 237 14.87 -4.53 -9.55
CA VAL A 237 14.39 -5.40 -8.48
C VAL A 237 14.13 -4.52 -7.26
N SER A 238 12.85 -4.29 -6.91
CA SER A 238 12.44 -3.69 -5.64
C SER A 238 12.43 -4.74 -4.55
N VAL A 239 13.06 -4.46 -3.43
CA VAL A 239 13.03 -5.36 -2.25
C VAL A 239 11.66 -5.39 -1.62
N GLU A 240 10.98 -4.24 -1.54
CA GLU A 240 9.59 -4.13 -1.09
C GLU A 240 8.67 -5.07 -1.87
N HIS A 241 8.63 -4.96 -3.22
CA HIS A 241 7.83 -5.86 -4.07
C HIS A 241 8.17 -7.34 -3.91
N ASN A 242 9.42 -7.65 -3.60
CA ASN A 242 9.84 -9.03 -3.36
C ASN A 242 9.39 -9.54 -1.98
N ILE A 243 9.31 -8.68 -0.98
CA ILE A 243 8.71 -8.98 0.33
C ILE A 243 7.22 -9.28 0.16
N ASP A 244 6.48 -8.45 -0.57
CA ASP A 244 5.07 -8.66 -0.88
C ASP A 244 4.83 -10.00 -1.57
N THR A 245 5.66 -10.27 -2.58
CA THR A 245 5.59 -11.53 -3.33
C THR A 245 5.92 -12.75 -2.47
N TYR A 246 6.85 -12.62 -1.52
CA TYR A 246 7.15 -13.70 -0.59
C TYR A 246 5.93 -14.07 0.24
N PHE A 247 5.26 -13.11 0.88
CA PHE A 247 4.06 -13.40 1.67
C PHE A 247 2.96 -14.02 0.84
N PHE A 248 2.74 -13.53 -0.37
CA PHE A 248 1.76 -14.10 -1.28
C PHE A 248 2.06 -15.56 -1.65
N LEU A 249 3.27 -15.84 -2.14
CA LEU A 249 3.67 -17.19 -2.57
C LEU A 249 3.69 -18.18 -1.41
N ARG A 250 4.16 -17.77 -0.22
CA ARG A 250 4.19 -18.57 1.00
C ARG A 250 2.78 -19.03 1.40
N ASP A 251 1.85 -18.10 1.45
CA ASP A 251 0.48 -18.40 1.90
C ASP A 251 -0.28 -19.19 0.83
N LEU A 252 -0.05 -18.89 -0.44
CA LEU A 252 -0.59 -19.66 -1.55
C LEU A 252 -0.07 -21.11 -1.51
N ALA A 253 1.21 -21.32 -1.25
CA ALA A 253 1.79 -22.65 -1.15
C ALA A 253 1.14 -23.47 -0.04
N LYS A 254 0.90 -22.86 1.14
CA LYS A 254 0.24 -23.52 2.27
C LYS A 254 -1.21 -23.95 1.94
N ILE A 255 -1.99 -23.06 1.31
CA ILE A 255 -3.40 -23.30 0.99
C ILE A 255 -3.55 -24.25 -0.20
N ALA A 256 -2.84 -23.97 -1.30
CA ALA A 256 -2.91 -24.78 -2.52
C ALA A 256 -2.20 -26.14 -2.38
N GLN A 257 -1.35 -26.32 -1.36
CA GLN A 257 -0.47 -27.48 -1.18
C GLN A 257 0.35 -27.75 -2.45
N ASN A 258 0.92 -26.69 -3.02
CA ASN A 258 1.63 -26.76 -4.30
C ASN A 258 3.12 -26.46 -4.11
N LYS A 259 3.94 -27.49 -4.39
CA LYS A 259 5.39 -27.42 -4.22
C LYS A 259 6.07 -26.37 -5.11
N LYS A 260 5.51 -26.04 -6.27
CA LYS A 260 6.02 -24.97 -7.14
C LYS A 260 6.09 -23.63 -6.41
N TYR A 261 5.01 -23.28 -5.70
CA TYR A 261 4.94 -22.01 -4.95
C TYR A 261 5.81 -22.05 -3.69
N GLU A 262 5.89 -23.21 -3.01
CA GLU A 262 6.75 -23.41 -1.85
C GLU A 262 8.24 -23.24 -2.23
N ASP A 263 8.69 -23.88 -3.32
CA ASP A 263 10.07 -23.78 -3.80
C ASP A 263 10.39 -22.34 -4.22
N ALA A 264 9.46 -21.67 -4.88
CA ALA A 264 9.62 -20.27 -5.30
C ALA A 264 9.70 -19.33 -4.09
N ALA A 265 8.81 -19.47 -3.10
CA ALA A 265 8.84 -18.69 -1.87
C ALA A 265 10.14 -18.93 -1.07
N THR A 266 10.61 -20.17 -1.01
CA THR A 266 11.87 -20.53 -0.33
C THR A 266 13.06 -19.87 -1.02
N THR A 267 13.14 -19.97 -2.34
CA THR A 267 14.21 -19.35 -3.14
C THR A 267 14.20 -17.83 -2.97
N LEU A 268 13.03 -17.22 -2.96
CA LEU A 268 12.85 -15.78 -2.77
C LEU A 268 13.26 -15.34 -1.35
N LYS A 269 12.86 -16.08 -0.32
CA LYS A 269 13.28 -15.88 1.07
C LYS A 269 14.80 -15.87 1.22
N GLU A 270 15.45 -16.90 0.70
CA GLU A 270 16.91 -17.01 0.74
C GLU A 270 17.61 -15.86 0.01
N ALA A 271 17.08 -15.46 -1.16
CA ALA A 271 17.60 -14.34 -1.92
C ALA A 271 17.45 -13.01 -1.17
N LEU A 272 16.30 -12.74 -0.57
CA LEU A 272 16.06 -11.55 0.25
C LEU A 272 17.01 -11.49 1.45
N LEU A 273 17.12 -12.56 2.23
CA LEU A 273 17.98 -12.59 3.43
C LEU A 273 19.48 -12.44 3.09
N LYS A 274 19.90 -13.02 1.98
CA LYS A 274 21.33 -13.06 1.60
C LYS A 274 21.76 -11.84 0.81
N LYS A 275 20.90 -11.31 -0.07
CA LYS A 275 21.29 -10.31 -1.09
C LYS A 275 20.72 -8.93 -0.83
N ALA A 276 19.59 -8.85 -0.12
CA ALA A 276 18.93 -7.58 0.13
C ALA A 276 19.19 -7.00 1.53
N TRP A 277 19.54 -7.83 2.52
CA TRP A 277 19.93 -7.30 3.83
C TRP A 277 21.23 -6.50 3.73
N ASN A 278 21.23 -5.28 4.28
CA ASN A 278 22.41 -4.43 4.34
C ASN A 278 22.83 -4.22 5.81
N HIS A 279 24.03 -4.71 6.15
CA HIS A 279 24.54 -4.66 7.53
C HIS A 279 24.89 -3.24 7.96
N GLU A 280 25.38 -2.39 7.06
CA GLU A 280 25.77 -1.00 7.38
C GLU A 280 24.55 -0.13 7.63
N LEU A 281 23.49 -0.32 6.84
CA LEU A 281 22.23 0.40 6.99
C LEU A 281 21.38 -0.14 8.15
N SER A 282 21.59 -1.40 8.56
CA SER A 282 20.74 -2.14 9.51
C SER A 282 19.28 -2.25 9.06
N GLN A 283 19.07 -2.35 7.75
CA GLN A 283 17.78 -2.56 7.11
C GLN A 283 17.98 -3.28 5.78
N PHE A 284 16.89 -3.65 5.12
CA PHE A 284 16.96 -4.12 3.75
C PHE A 284 17.27 -2.96 2.80
N ALA A 285 18.05 -3.23 1.74
CA ALA A 285 18.29 -2.29 0.66
C ALA A 285 16.98 -2.00 -0.10
N ARG A 286 16.86 -0.84 -0.74
CA ARG A 286 15.69 -0.52 -1.55
C ARG A 286 15.54 -1.46 -2.74
N GLY A 287 16.65 -1.87 -3.32
CA GLY A 287 16.68 -2.78 -4.46
C GLY A 287 17.98 -3.56 -4.55
N VAL A 288 18.01 -4.53 -5.47
CA VAL A 288 19.21 -5.29 -5.82
C VAL A 288 19.48 -5.13 -7.31
N ARG A 289 20.64 -4.57 -7.64
CA ARG A 289 21.13 -4.41 -9.02
C ARG A 289 22.00 -5.61 -9.41
N GLU A 290 22.36 -5.71 -10.66
CA GLU A 290 23.21 -6.80 -11.16
C GLU A 290 24.57 -6.88 -10.45
N LYS A 291 25.15 -5.76 -10.06
CA LYS A 291 26.47 -5.67 -9.47
C LYS A 291 26.48 -5.28 -7.99
N GLU A 292 25.44 -4.60 -7.51
CA GLU A 292 25.40 -3.99 -6.19
C GLU A 292 24.00 -3.90 -5.61
N GLN A 293 23.89 -3.54 -4.35
CA GLN A 293 22.61 -3.14 -3.74
C GLN A 293 22.31 -1.67 -4.07
N ASP A 294 21.02 -1.36 -4.20
CA ASP A 294 20.55 0.01 -4.16
C ASP A 294 20.37 0.42 -2.69
N THR A 295 21.32 1.20 -2.19
CA THR A 295 21.41 1.59 -0.78
C THR A 295 20.65 2.85 -0.42
N ALA A 296 19.80 3.37 -1.32
CA ALA A 296 18.90 4.46 -0.98
C ALA A 296 18.00 4.08 0.21
N LEU A 297 17.84 5.04 1.13
CA LEU A 297 17.15 4.80 2.38
C LEU A 297 15.64 4.99 2.20
N ALA A 298 14.91 3.89 2.02
CA ALA A 298 13.45 3.84 1.93
C ALA A 298 12.84 3.26 3.22
N LEU A 299 11.77 3.87 3.71
CA LEU A 299 11.10 3.50 4.96
C LEU A 299 10.54 2.08 4.93
N ASP A 300 9.95 1.65 3.79
CA ASP A 300 9.35 0.32 3.66
C ASP A 300 10.38 -0.79 3.83
N CYS A 301 11.60 -0.56 3.34
CA CYS A 301 12.71 -1.49 3.52
C CYS A 301 13.16 -1.63 4.98
N ALA A 302 12.81 -0.68 5.84
CA ALA A 302 12.98 -0.78 7.29
C ALA A 302 11.73 -1.41 7.93
N SER A 303 10.54 -0.84 7.75
CA SER A 303 9.31 -1.30 8.41
C SER A 303 8.80 -2.65 7.88
N TRP A 304 8.58 -2.80 6.57
CA TRP A 304 8.16 -4.07 5.98
C TRP A 304 9.29 -5.10 5.97
N GLY A 305 10.54 -4.62 5.85
CA GLY A 305 11.72 -5.46 6.07
C GLY A 305 11.76 -6.07 7.47
N SER A 306 11.37 -5.31 8.50
CA SER A 306 11.21 -5.81 9.85
C SER A 306 10.14 -6.91 9.94
N LEU A 307 8.98 -6.69 9.31
CA LEU A 307 7.88 -7.67 9.28
C LEU A 307 8.28 -8.96 8.57
N PHE A 308 8.98 -8.85 7.44
CA PHE A 308 9.51 -10.00 6.71
C PHE A 308 10.53 -10.77 7.57
N ALA A 309 11.51 -10.09 8.16
CA ALA A 309 12.53 -10.73 8.99
C ALA A 309 11.90 -11.45 10.19
N LEU A 310 10.89 -10.84 10.82
CA LEU A 310 10.14 -11.47 11.92
C LEU A 310 9.41 -12.73 11.44
N ALA A 311 8.70 -12.64 10.31
CA ALA A 311 7.92 -13.74 9.77
C ALA A 311 8.80 -14.97 9.41
N VAL A 312 10.03 -14.76 8.98
CA VAL A 312 10.97 -15.85 8.67
C VAL A 312 11.84 -16.28 9.86
N GLY A 313 11.54 -15.80 11.06
CA GLY A 313 12.22 -16.19 12.31
C GLY A 313 13.53 -15.46 12.60
N ASP A 314 13.94 -14.46 11.81
CA ASP A 314 15.17 -13.67 12.06
C ASP A 314 14.84 -12.42 12.90
N ARG A 315 14.56 -12.66 14.19
CA ARG A 315 14.17 -11.59 15.12
C ARG A 315 15.25 -10.52 15.28
N ASP A 316 16.52 -10.85 15.17
CA ASP A 316 17.61 -9.88 15.28
C ASP A 316 17.57 -8.84 14.16
N LYS A 317 17.41 -9.29 12.89
CA LYS A 317 17.20 -8.39 11.77
C LYS A 317 15.87 -7.62 11.86
N ALA A 318 14.81 -8.26 12.35
CA ALA A 318 13.52 -7.61 12.53
C ALA A 318 13.63 -6.41 13.47
N VAL A 319 14.25 -6.58 14.62
CA VAL A 319 14.44 -5.50 15.61
C VAL A 319 15.33 -4.39 15.03
N LYS A 320 16.48 -4.73 14.42
CA LYS A 320 17.38 -3.74 13.82
C LYS A 320 16.73 -2.91 12.73
N ALA A 321 15.96 -3.54 11.84
CA ALA A 321 15.24 -2.84 10.78
C ALA A 321 14.16 -1.91 11.38
N TYR A 322 13.40 -2.40 12.35
CA TYR A 322 12.42 -1.59 13.07
C TYR A 322 13.04 -0.37 13.77
N GLU A 323 14.15 -0.56 14.51
CA GLU A 323 14.87 0.54 15.13
C GLU A 323 15.38 1.56 14.10
N THR A 324 15.80 1.09 12.93
CA THR A 324 16.22 1.96 11.83
C THR A 324 15.07 2.83 11.32
N SER A 325 13.82 2.36 11.37
CA SER A 325 12.68 3.18 10.96
C SER A 325 12.53 4.47 11.77
N GLU A 326 13.04 4.53 13.01
CA GLU A 326 13.03 5.75 13.83
C GLU A 326 13.84 6.90 13.23
N LYS A 327 14.81 6.61 12.36
CA LYS A 327 15.58 7.65 11.65
C LYS A 327 14.70 8.47 10.68
N TYR A 328 13.58 7.89 10.23
CA TYR A 328 12.63 8.53 9.31
C TYR A 328 11.59 9.40 10.01
N LYS A 329 11.60 9.42 11.36
CA LYS A 329 10.61 10.16 12.14
C LYS A 329 10.74 11.66 11.96
N ILE A 330 9.61 12.31 11.77
CA ILE A 330 9.44 13.76 11.71
C ILE A 330 8.41 14.21 12.74
N VAL A 331 8.69 15.32 13.39
CA VAL A 331 7.76 16.00 14.30
C VAL A 331 7.52 17.40 13.75
N GLN A 332 6.34 17.65 13.20
CA GLN A 332 5.95 18.95 12.66
C GLN A 332 5.38 19.88 13.73
N ASP A 333 4.60 19.35 14.67
CA ASP A 333 4.07 20.12 15.80
C ASP A 333 3.95 19.19 17.02
N LYS A 334 4.79 19.42 18.00
CA LYS A 334 4.81 18.60 19.22
C LYS A 334 3.60 18.83 20.12
N GLU A 335 3.10 20.06 20.19
CA GLU A 335 1.97 20.43 21.05
C GLU A 335 0.66 19.82 20.52
N LYS A 336 0.49 19.80 19.22
CA LYS A 336 -0.66 19.19 18.54
C LYS A 336 -0.49 17.71 18.23
N ASN A 337 0.60 17.08 18.67
CA ASN A 337 0.92 15.67 18.38
C ASN A 337 0.97 15.36 16.87
N ILE A 338 1.47 16.30 16.06
CA ILE A 338 1.62 16.10 14.61
C ILE A 338 3.02 15.54 14.35
N TYR A 339 3.10 14.25 14.20
CA TYR A 339 4.31 13.52 13.83
C TYR A 339 4.00 12.29 13.02
N GLY A 340 5.01 11.77 12.37
CA GLY A 340 4.96 10.53 11.57
C GLY A 340 6.32 10.25 10.97
N TYR A 341 6.34 9.58 9.85
CA TYR A 341 7.57 9.14 9.19
C TYR A 341 7.57 9.58 7.74
N LYS A 342 8.72 9.96 7.22
CA LYS A 342 8.88 10.29 5.80
C LYS A 342 9.27 9.04 4.98
N PRO A 343 8.98 9.02 3.68
CA PRO A 343 9.23 7.82 2.86
C PRO A 343 10.72 7.55 2.64
N TYR A 344 11.54 8.62 2.57
CA TYR A 344 12.96 8.52 2.22
C TYR A 344 13.81 9.44 3.09
N LEU A 345 15.07 9.04 3.32
CA LEU A 345 16.06 9.82 4.08
C LEU A 345 17.20 10.34 3.22
N SER A 346 17.53 9.67 2.13
CA SER A 346 18.68 10.04 1.32
C SER A 346 18.31 10.95 0.18
N GLY A 347 19.20 11.91 -0.15
CA GLY A 347 19.15 12.67 -1.40
C GLY A 347 19.34 11.80 -2.63
N LEU A 348 20.07 10.69 -2.49
CA LEU A 348 20.41 9.74 -3.56
C LEU A 348 19.21 9.12 -4.26
N VAL A 349 18.07 9.00 -3.63
CA VAL A 349 16.84 8.47 -4.26
C VAL A 349 16.51 9.23 -5.54
N TYR A 350 16.83 10.53 -5.58
CA TYR A 350 16.50 11.42 -6.70
C TYR A 350 17.69 11.81 -7.54
N GLU A 351 18.91 11.63 -7.06
CA GLU A 351 20.11 11.94 -7.81
C GLU A 351 20.31 11.02 -8.99
N GLU A 352 19.74 9.82 -8.92
CA GLU A 352 20.05 8.80 -9.91
C GLU A 352 19.01 8.59 -11.00
N GLN A 353 17.72 8.86 -10.84
CA GLN A 353 16.71 8.56 -11.88
C GLN A 353 15.24 8.70 -11.45
N SER A 354 14.90 9.40 -10.39
CA SER A 354 13.49 9.55 -10.08
C SER A 354 12.88 10.72 -10.84
N ASP A 355 11.60 10.59 -11.10
CA ASP A 355 10.75 11.56 -11.75
C ASP A 355 10.81 12.93 -11.07
N VAL A 356 10.93 12.94 -9.74
CA VAL A 356 11.09 14.16 -8.94
C VAL A 356 12.45 14.83 -9.22
N ASN A 357 13.51 14.06 -9.41
CA ASN A 357 14.81 14.60 -9.74
C ASN A 357 14.80 15.30 -11.12
N THR A 358 14.12 14.69 -12.08
CA THR A 358 14.02 15.21 -13.43
C THR A 358 13.18 16.49 -13.51
N TYR A 359 12.14 16.65 -12.71
CA TYR A 359 11.23 17.78 -12.77
C TYR A 359 11.41 18.78 -11.63
N TYR A 360 11.43 18.29 -10.37
CA TYR A 360 11.39 19.16 -9.20
C TYR A 360 12.78 19.65 -8.78
N PHE A 361 13.74 18.74 -8.67
CA PHE A 361 15.07 19.07 -8.17
C PHE A 361 15.96 19.86 -9.14
N PRO A 362 15.93 19.67 -10.46
CA PRO A 362 16.64 20.58 -11.37
C PRO A 362 16.20 22.04 -11.23
N ARG A 363 14.92 22.27 -10.89
CA ARG A 363 14.38 23.62 -10.64
C ARG A 363 14.62 24.11 -9.22
N ASN A 364 14.86 23.21 -8.29
CA ASN A 364 15.10 23.44 -6.88
C ASN A 364 16.34 22.65 -6.41
N PRO A 365 17.54 22.96 -6.95
CA PRO A 365 18.75 22.14 -6.75
C PRO A 365 19.22 22.06 -5.30
N HIS A 366 18.64 22.87 -4.40
CA HIS A 366 18.96 22.86 -2.97
C HIS A 366 18.03 22.00 -2.14
N VAL A 367 17.00 21.41 -2.75
CA VAL A 367 16.00 20.58 -2.04
C VAL A 367 16.26 19.13 -2.34
N SER A 368 16.45 18.33 -1.30
CA SER A 368 16.58 16.88 -1.35
C SER A 368 15.52 16.23 -0.45
N TRP A 369 15.33 14.92 -0.57
CA TRP A 369 14.47 14.21 0.38
C TRP A 369 14.93 14.36 1.83
N LYS A 370 16.22 14.54 2.05
CA LYS A 370 16.79 14.83 3.36
C LYS A 370 16.16 16.09 3.98
N ASP A 371 15.91 17.10 3.16
CA ASP A 371 15.41 18.41 3.60
C ASP A 371 13.87 18.52 3.51
N PHE A 372 13.20 17.52 2.93
CA PHE A 372 11.75 17.49 2.83
C PHE A 372 11.11 17.09 4.15
N ASP A 373 10.42 18.04 4.78
CA ASP A 373 9.66 17.82 6.00
C ASP A 373 8.22 17.40 5.66
N MET A 374 8.06 16.14 5.23
CA MET A 374 6.79 15.56 4.80
C MET A 374 6.52 14.28 5.60
N ILE A 375 5.34 14.20 6.20
CA ILE A 375 4.83 12.98 6.82
C ILE A 375 4.07 12.18 5.77
N TRP A 376 4.37 10.89 5.70
CA TRP A 376 3.68 9.90 4.90
C TRP A 376 2.85 8.97 5.80
N PRO A 377 1.52 9.17 5.89
CA PRO A 377 0.66 8.41 6.79
C PRO A 377 0.70 6.90 6.57
N GLU A 378 0.66 6.43 5.33
CA GLU A 378 0.75 5.00 5.00
C GLU A 378 2.03 4.38 5.58
N GLY A 379 3.19 4.95 5.28
CA GLY A 379 4.47 4.47 5.82
C GLY A 379 4.55 4.55 7.34
N SER A 380 3.96 5.61 7.94
CA SER A 380 3.85 5.73 9.40
C SER A 380 3.03 4.58 10.01
N LEU A 381 1.96 4.16 9.34
CA LEU A 381 1.13 3.02 9.74
C LEU A 381 1.85 1.69 9.51
N GLY A 382 2.71 1.58 8.49
CA GLY A 382 3.62 0.44 8.32
C GLY A 382 4.58 0.28 9.49
N VAL A 383 5.14 1.40 10.02
CA VAL A 383 5.96 1.38 11.24
C VAL A 383 5.11 0.98 12.47
N ALA A 384 3.87 1.48 12.57
CA ALA A 384 2.96 1.07 13.64
C ALA A 384 2.68 -0.43 13.60
N PHE A 385 2.49 -1.00 12.40
CA PHE A 385 2.25 -2.43 12.26
C PHE A 385 3.48 -3.27 12.65
N SER A 386 4.69 -2.80 12.31
CA SER A 386 5.94 -3.43 12.76
C SER A 386 6.08 -3.38 14.29
N ALA A 387 5.76 -2.25 14.91
CA ALA A 387 5.70 -2.10 16.36
C ALA A 387 4.72 -3.11 16.98
N LEU A 388 3.51 -3.24 16.39
CA LEU A 388 2.48 -4.17 16.85
C LEU A 388 2.98 -5.62 16.86
N LYS A 389 3.60 -6.07 15.76
CA LYS A 389 4.14 -7.42 15.64
C LYS A 389 5.32 -7.68 16.59
N LEU A 390 6.08 -6.65 16.93
CA LEU A 390 7.16 -6.73 17.92
C LEU A 390 6.69 -6.59 19.37
N GLY A 391 5.39 -6.31 19.62
CA GLY A 391 4.77 -6.25 20.94
C GLY A 391 4.70 -4.85 21.57
N ASP A 392 5.03 -3.78 20.83
CA ASP A 392 4.96 -2.38 21.31
C ASP A 392 3.60 -1.74 21.00
N SER A 393 2.54 -2.24 21.67
CA SER A 393 1.19 -1.71 21.50
C SER A 393 1.07 -0.22 21.86
N LYS A 394 1.90 0.28 22.81
CA LYS A 394 1.85 1.70 23.19
C LYS A 394 2.29 2.62 22.06
N LYS A 395 3.32 2.23 21.31
CA LYS A 395 3.75 2.98 20.14
C LYS A 395 2.69 2.96 19.03
N VAL A 396 2.00 1.83 18.85
CA VAL A 396 0.88 1.73 17.89
C VAL A 396 -0.22 2.72 18.23
N GLU A 397 -0.67 2.76 19.50
CA GLU A 397 -1.68 3.72 19.96
C GLU A 397 -1.24 5.17 19.69
N ASN A 398 0.02 5.50 19.99
CA ASN A 398 0.54 6.84 19.78
C ASN A 398 0.59 7.23 18.30
N ILE A 399 0.98 6.31 17.40
CA ILE A 399 0.99 6.58 15.95
C ILE A 399 -0.44 6.71 15.44
N LEU A 400 -1.37 5.82 15.82
CA LEU A 400 -2.77 5.91 15.44
C LEU A 400 -3.39 7.25 15.88
N GLU A 401 -3.07 7.72 17.08
CA GLU A 401 -3.53 9.03 17.56
C GLU A 401 -2.96 10.19 16.72
N ALA A 402 -1.68 10.13 16.37
CA ALA A 402 -1.06 11.13 15.50
C ALA A 402 -1.66 11.12 14.10
N MET A 403 -2.01 9.95 13.55
CA MET A 403 -2.60 9.82 12.22
C MET A 403 -4.01 10.42 12.10
N LYS A 404 -4.74 10.59 13.20
CA LYS A 404 -6.02 11.32 13.19
C LYS A 404 -5.88 12.78 12.75
N ASN A 405 -4.70 13.41 12.96
CA ASN A 405 -4.44 14.76 12.45
C ASN A 405 -4.40 14.83 10.90
N PHE A 406 -4.29 13.69 10.25
CA PHE A 406 -4.30 13.55 8.79
C PHE A 406 -5.64 13.00 8.27
N GLN A 407 -6.65 12.89 9.11
CA GLN A 407 -7.98 12.48 8.69
C GLN A 407 -8.76 13.69 8.17
N ALA A 408 -9.13 13.66 6.89
CA ALA A 408 -9.96 14.68 6.27
C ALA A 408 -11.37 14.72 6.89
N PRO A 409 -12.11 15.82 6.76
CA PRO A 409 -13.51 15.90 7.20
C PRO A 409 -14.41 14.82 6.60
N SER A 410 -14.11 14.35 5.39
CA SER A 410 -14.79 13.22 4.72
C SER A 410 -14.54 11.87 5.38
N GLY A 411 -13.50 11.74 6.19
CA GLY A 411 -13.10 10.51 6.89
C GLY A 411 -11.86 9.83 6.33
N GLY A 412 -11.45 10.11 5.09
CA GLY A 412 -10.26 9.54 4.48
C GLY A 412 -8.96 10.08 5.09
N ILE A 413 -7.92 9.25 5.14
CA ILE A 413 -6.59 9.66 5.58
C ILE A 413 -5.82 10.24 4.37
N LEU A 414 -5.18 11.39 4.56
CA LEU A 414 -4.36 12.04 3.54
C LEU A 414 -3.23 11.13 3.10
N TYR A 415 -2.89 11.19 1.81
CA TYR A 415 -1.74 10.46 1.28
C TYR A 415 -0.42 11.00 1.83
N ALA A 416 -0.30 12.33 1.95
CA ALA A 416 0.86 13.00 2.55
C ALA A 416 0.47 14.29 3.26
N SER A 417 1.35 14.78 4.15
CA SER A 417 1.15 16.07 4.84
C SER A 417 1.41 17.29 3.96
N ARG A 418 1.99 17.10 2.78
CA ARG A 418 2.25 18.15 1.77
C ARG A 418 2.38 17.54 0.38
N ASP A 419 2.11 18.36 -0.63
CA ASP A 419 2.27 17.93 -2.02
C ASP A 419 3.75 17.84 -2.41
N VAL A 420 4.08 16.77 -3.13
CA VAL A 420 5.34 16.59 -3.85
C VAL A 420 4.97 16.26 -5.29
N PRO A 421 5.34 17.11 -6.26
CA PRO A 421 4.93 16.93 -7.65
C PRO A 421 5.18 15.51 -8.16
N TYR A 422 4.18 14.94 -8.83
CA TYR A 422 4.15 13.59 -9.43
C TYR A 422 4.26 12.39 -8.45
N GLN A 423 4.42 12.63 -7.14
CA GLN A 423 4.61 11.51 -6.19
C GLN A 423 3.64 11.52 -5.03
N PHE A 424 3.44 12.65 -4.38
CA PHE A 424 2.61 12.73 -3.18
C PHE A 424 1.64 13.91 -3.26
N SER A 425 0.43 13.68 -2.80
CA SER A 425 -0.60 14.72 -2.70
C SER A 425 -1.19 14.79 -1.30
N THR A 426 -1.80 15.93 -0.97
CA THR A 426 -2.58 16.12 0.25
C THR A 426 -4.02 15.60 0.13
N SER A 427 -4.34 14.87 -0.95
CA SER A 427 -5.65 14.24 -1.11
C SER A 427 -5.82 13.03 -0.20
N PRO A 428 -7.03 12.78 0.32
CA PRO A 428 -7.34 11.51 0.97
C PRO A 428 -7.11 10.33 0.02
N SER A 429 -6.49 9.27 0.52
CA SER A 429 -6.10 8.09 -0.27
C SER A 429 -6.62 6.80 0.32
N VAL A 430 -6.87 5.83 -0.56
CA VAL A 430 -7.23 4.46 -0.12
C VAL A 430 -6.07 3.85 0.65
N ALA A 431 -4.82 4.01 0.19
CA ALA A 431 -3.65 3.45 0.85
C ALA A 431 -3.56 3.90 2.33
N GLY A 432 -3.52 5.21 2.60
CA GLY A 432 -3.47 5.71 3.97
C GLY A 432 -4.67 5.29 4.82
N THR A 433 -5.88 5.31 4.23
CA THR A 433 -7.13 4.99 4.93
C THR A 433 -7.25 3.50 5.26
N ALA A 434 -6.93 2.63 4.31
CA ALA A 434 -6.97 1.18 4.52
C ALA A 434 -5.94 0.75 5.56
N TRP A 435 -4.69 1.24 5.49
CA TRP A 435 -3.68 0.96 6.51
C TRP A 435 -4.10 1.45 7.91
N PHE A 436 -4.76 2.62 8.01
CA PHE A 436 -5.31 3.10 9.30
C PHE A 436 -6.32 2.12 9.89
N ILE A 437 -7.26 1.64 9.08
CA ILE A 437 -8.25 0.62 9.48
C ILE A 437 -7.53 -0.68 9.87
N MET A 438 -6.62 -1.18 9.04
CA MET A 438 -5.93 -2.45 9.23
C MET A 438 -5.11 -2.47 10.53
N VAL A 439 -4.35 -1.42 10.82
CA VAL A 439 -3.57 -1.30 12.05
C VAL A 439 -4.48 -1.22 13.28
N ALA A 440 -5.53 -0.40 13.21
CA ALA A 440 -6.48 -0.24 14.31
C ALA A 440 -7.25 -1.53 14.62
N GLN A 441 -7.65 -2.29 13.58
CA GLN A 441 -8.32 -3.59 13.76
C GLN A 441 -7.35 -4.66 14.26
N SER A 442 -6.12 -4.69 13.76
CA SER A 442 -5.09 -5.63 14.21
C SER A 442 -4.67 -5.40 15.67
N LEU A 443 -4.72 -4.15 16.15
CA LEU A 443 -4.48 -3.84 17.57
C LEU A 443 -5.55 -4.47 18.47
N LYS A 444 -6.82 -4.52 18.02
CA LYS A 444 -7.97 -5.03 18.78
C LYS A 444 -8.20 -6.52 18.59
N ASN A 445 -7.87 -7.06 17.44
CA ASN A 445 -8.17 -8.44 17.05
C ASN A 445 -6.88 -9.21 16.75
N GLU A 446 -6.50 -10.06 17.71
CA GLU A 446 -5.29 -10.88 17.60
C GLU A 446 -5.34 -11.88 16.44
N ASN A 447 -6.49 -12.45 16.15
CA ASN A 447 -6.64 -13.38 15.04
C ASN A 447 -6.34 -12.70 13.70
N MET A 448 -6.90 -11.50 13.47
CA MET A 448 -6.63 -10.73 12.26
C MET A 448 -5.18 -10.26 12.20
N ARG A 449 -4.60 -9.85 13.33
CA ARG A 449 -3.17 -9.52 13.42
C ARG A 449 -2.28 -10.70 13.04
N ASN A 450 -2.60 -11.91 13.51
CA ASN A 450 -1.81 -13.10 13.24
C ASN A 450 -2.01 -13.62 11.82
N LEU A 451 -3.21 -13.41 11.24
CA LEU A 451 -3.50 -13.78 9.86
C LEU A 451 -2.75 -12.90 8.87
N PHE A 452 -2.70 -11.58 9.11
CA PHE A 452 -2.02 -10.64 8.22
C PHE A 452 -0.50 -10.70 8.42
N TRP A 453 0.23 -11.11 7.38
CA TRP A 453 1.68 -11.31 7.42
C TRP A 453 2.15 -12.08 8.67
N GLY A 454 1.51 -13.24 8.89
CA GLY A 454 1.85 -14.12 10.00
C GLY A 454 3.24 -14.72 9.89
N GLU A 455 3.68 -15.35 10.97
CA GLU A 455 4.96 -16.09 11.02
C GLU A 455 4.90 -17.40 10.20
N ASP A 456 6.04 -17.92 9.77
CA ASP A 456 6.18 -19.15 8.97
C ASP A 456 5.74 -20.43 9.73
#